data_2c43041e19c53763a95a9bc5368d52d3
#
_entry.id   2c43041e19c53763a95a9bc5368d52d3
#
_cell.length_a   1.000
_cell.length_b   1.000
_cell.length_c   1.000
_cell.angle_alpha   90.00
_cell.angle_beta   90.00
_cell.angle_gamma   90.00
#
_symmetry.space_group_name_H-M   'P 1'
#
loop_
_entity.id
_entity.type
_entity.pdbx_description
1 polymer ?
#
loop_
_entity_poly.entity_id
_entity_poly.type
_entity_poly.pdbx_seq_one_letter_code
_entity_poly.pdbx_strand_id
1 'polypeptide(L)'
;MFLEVKKFSNITVENYKMFLENSLNAKEQFGWIEVICGSMFSGKTEELIRRLRRSQFAKQKIEIFKPTLDSRYDTEMITSHDQNQIHSTSVPAAANIRILADGCDVVGIDEAQFFDDEIIQVCNDLANSGIRVIVAGLDMDYKGNPFGPMPGLMATAEHLSLIHI
;
A
#
# COMPACT_ATOMS: atom_id res chain seq x y z
N MET A 1 -9.23 6.55 48.13
CA MET A 1 -9.32 5.27 47.40
C MET A 1 -10.19 5.35 46.12
N PHE A 2 -10.60 6.54 45.68
CA PHE A 2 -11.43 6.73 44.46
C PHE A 2 -10.73 7.41 43.28
N LEU A 3 -9.47 7.81 43.43
CA LEU A 3 -8.70 8.52 42.38
C LEU A 3 -7.83 7.61 41.51
N GLU A 4 -7.52 6.40 41.95
CA GLU A 4 -6.72 5.44 41.12
C GLU A 4 -7.53 4.71 40.06
N VAL A 5 -8.82 4.48 40.27
CA VAL A 5 -9.67 3.75 39.31
C VAL A 5 -9.92 4.57 38.01
N LYS A 6 -9.94 5.92 38.13
CA LYS A 6 -10.12 6.79 36.92
C LYS A 6 -8.89 6.83 36.02
N LYS A 7 -7.69 6.59 36.53
CA LYS A 7 -6.44 6.58 35.73
C LYS A 7 -6.32 5.33 34.88
N PHE A 8 -6.80 4.18 35.36
CA PHE A 8 -6.79 2.94 34.60
C PHE A 8 -7.84 2.90 33.48
N SER A 9 -8.99 3.55 33.65
CA SER A 9 -10.01 3.59 32.61
C SER A 9 -9.61 4.43 31.40
N ASN A 10 -8.83 5.50 31.59
CA ASN A 10 -8.38 6.36 30.50
C ASN A 10 -7.26 5.71 29.64
N ILE A 11 -6.37 4.92 30.28
CA ILE A 11 -5.32 4.19 29.53
C ILE A 11 -5.92 3.09 28.65
N THR A 12 -6.99 2.43 29.11
CA THR A 12 -7.65 1.37 28.34
C THR A 12 -8.42 1.92 27.13
N VAL A 13 -9.00 3.11 27.26
CA VAL A 13 -9.75 3.76 26.16
C VAL A 13 -8.82 4.34 25.08
N GLU A 14 -7.66 4.89 25.47
CA GLU A 14 -6.66 5.37 24.50
C GLU A 14 -5.99 4.22 23.74
N ASN A 15 -5.66 3.12 24.41
CA ASN A 15 -5.12 1.94 23.74
C ASN A 15 -6.15 1.27 22.81
N TYR A 16 -7.44 1.31 23.13
CA TYR A 16 -8.49 0.78 22.26
C TYR A 16 -8.71 1.66 21.02
N LYS A 17 -8.49 2.98 21.12
CA LYS A 17 -8.51 3.89 19.96
C LYS A 17 -7.37 3.66 18.99
N MET A 18 -6.26 3.06 19.43
CA MET A 18 -5.11 2.76 18.57
C MET A 18 -5.32 1.50 17.70
N PHE A 19 -6.29 0.65 18.05
CA PHE A 19 -6.65 -0.55 17.29
C PHE A 19 -7.97 -0.44 16.50
N LEU A 20 -8.78 0.55 16.77
CA LEU A 20 -9.91 0.89 15.93
C LEU A 20 -9.36 1.69 14.76
N GLU A 21 -9.51 1.14 13.53
CA GLU A 21 -9.29 1.88 12.29
C GLU A 21 -9.75 3.32 12.48
N ASN A 22 -8.82 4.25 12.30
CA ASN A 22 -9.04 5.67 12.51
C ASN A 22 -10.42 6.10 12.04
N SER A 23 -11.36 6.27 12.94
CA SER A 23 -12.55 7.07 12.71
C SER A 23 -12.08 8.52 12.68
N LEU A 24 -11.59 8.92 11.53
CA LEU A 24 -10.98 10.18 11.23
C LEU A 24 -11.94 11.31 11.57
N ASN A 25 -11.54 12.14 12.49
CA ASN A 25 -11.95 13.53 12.48
C ASN A 25 -11.59 14.09 11.08
N ALA A 26 -12.57 14.55 10.34
CA ALA A 26 -12.50 14.97 8.93
C ALA A 26 -11.56 16.17 8.65
N LYS A 27 -10.56 16.45 9.49
CA LYS A 27 -9.63 17.60 9.38
C LYS A 27 -8.15 17.26 9.36
N GLU A 28 -7.76 16.03 9.69
CA GLU A 28 -6.36 15.59 9.56
C GLU A 28 -6.35 14.27 8.82
N GLN A 29 -6.13 14.35 7.52
CA GLN A 29 -5.98 13.19 6.66
C GLN A 29 -4.54 12.68 6.82
N PHE A 30 -4.34 11.68 7.68
CA PHE A 30 -3.07 10.98 7.80
C PHE A 30 -3.01 9.88 6.74
N GLY A 31 -1.96 9.92 5.92
CA GLY A 31 -1.63 8.80 5.05
C GLY A 31 -0.85 7.73 5.80
N TRP A 32 -0.75 6.55 5.22
CA TRP A 32 0.04 5.43 5.74
C TRP A 32 0.43 4.49 4.61
N ILE A 33 1.41 3.61 4.88
CA ILE A 33 1.91 2.63 3.92
C ILE A 33 1.45 1.24 4.35
N GLU A 34 0.80 0.52 3.43
CA GLU A 34 0.48 -0.90 3.55
C GLU A 34 1.33 -1.68 2.56
N VAL A 35 2.01 -2.72 3.01
CA VAL A 35 2.76 -3.62 2.13
C VAL A 35 2.13 -5.01 2.15
N ILE A 36 1.90 -5.54 0.96
CA ILE A 36 1.42 -6.90 0.69
C ILE A 36 2.56 -7.65 0.02
N CYS A 37 3.17 -8.59 0.72
CA CYS A 37 4.30 -9.36 0.20
C CYS A 37 4.05 -10.86 0.28
N GLY A 38 4.87 -11.62 -0.41
CA GLY A 38 4.79 -13.08 -0.45
C GLY A 38 5.28 -13.64 -1.78
N SER A 39 5.25 -14.97 -1.91
CA SER A 39 5.75 -15.69 -3.07
C SER A 39 4.94 -15.41 -4.35
N MET A 40 5.48 -15.83 -5.47
CA MET A 40 4.76 -15.80 -6.76
C MET A 40 3.47 -16.63 -6.65
N PHE A 41 2.40 -16.16 -7.27
CA PHE A 41 1.07 -16.79 -7.28
C PHE A 41 0.37 -16.85 -5.90
N SER A 42 0.80 -16.11 -4.91
CA SER A 42 0.18 -16.10 -3.57
C SER A 42 -1.10 -15.25 -3.46
N GLY A 43 -1.51 -14.54 -4.53
CA GLY A 43 -2.71 -13.71 -4.50
C GLY A 43 -2.47 -12.25 -4.08
N LYS A 44 -1.23 -11.74 -4.15
CA LYS A 44 -0.90 -10.35 -3.78
C LYS A 44 -1.67 -9.31 -4.58
N THR A 45 -1.72 -9.48 -5.90
CA THR A 45 -2.45 -8.57 -6.80
C THR A 45 -3.94 -8.59 -6.53
N GLU A 46 -4.54 -9.76 -6.25
CA GLU A 46 -5.93 -9.89 -5.86
C GLU A 46 -6.23 -9.14 -4.55
N GLU A 47 -5.35 -9.26 -3.57
CA GLU A 47 -5.49 -8.55 -2.29
C GLU A 47 -5.32 -7.03 -2.47
N LEU A 48 -4.38 -6.58 -3.30
CA LEU A 48 -4.23 -5.18 -3.69
C LEU A 48 -5.53 -4.66 -4.30
N ILE A 49 -6.06 -5.33 -5.33
CA ILE A 49 -7.32 -4.98 -6.00
C ILE A 49 -8.47 -4.95 -5.00
N ARG A 50 -8.56 -5.95 -4.11
CA ARG A 50 -9.61 -6.03 -3.09
C ARG A 50 -9.59 -4.80 -2.17
N ARG A 51 -8.41 -4.35 -1.71
CA ARG A 51 -8.27 -3.15 -0.87
C ARG A 51 -8.64 -1.88 -1.63
N LEU A 52 -8.18 -1.74 -2.87
CA LEU A 52 -8.47 -0.58 -3.71
C LEU A 52 -9.96 -0.47 -4.05
N ARG A 53 -10.64 -1.57 -4.28
CA ARG A 53 -12.10 -1.57 -4.49
C ARG A 53 -12.88 -1.07 -3.29
N ARG A 54 -12.46 -1.42 -2.07
CA ARG A 54 -13.08 -0.86 -0.86
C ARG A 54 -12.97 0.65 -0.82
N SER A 55 -11.81 1.20 -1.19
CA SER A 55 -11.62 2.65 -1.32
C SER A 55 -12.49 3.25 -2.41
N GLN A 56 -12.63 2.57 -3.55
CA GLN A 56 -13.50 3.00 -4.65
C GLN A 56 -14.98 3.05 -4.23
N PHE A 57 -15.47 2.05 -3.47
CA PHE A 57 -16.82 2.09 -2.90
C PHE A 57 -17.02 3.26 -1.92
N ALA A 58 -15.97 3.66 -1.22
CA ALA A 58 -15.95 4.85 -0.37
C ALA A 58 -15.83 6.17 -1.17
N LYS A 59 -15.88 6.12 -2.52
CA LYS A 59 -15.75 7.26 -3.44
C LYS A 59 -14.43 8.02 -3.33
N GLN A 60 -13.37 7.32 -2.88
CA GLN A 60 -12.02 7.86 -2.87
C GLN A 60 -11.44 7.83 -4.29
N LYS A 61 -10.63 8.84 -4.62
CA LYS A 61 -9.89 8.89 -5.87
C LYS A 61 -8.67 7.96 -5.77
N ILE A 62 -8.68 6.91 -6.58
CA ILE A 62 -7.62 5.90 -6.60
C ILE A 62 -6.83 5.94 -7.91
N GLU A 63 -5.54 5.63 -7.82
CA GLU A 63 -4.66 5.40 -8.97
C GLU A 63 -3.78 4.19 -8.69
N ILE A 64 -3.46 3.41 -9.74
CA ILE A 64 -2.60 2.24 -9.62
C ILE A 64 -1.42 2.41 -10.55
N PHE A 65 -0.22 2.15 -10.03
CA PHE A 65 1.03 2.21 -10.77
C PHE A 65 1.72 0.84 -10.82
N LYS A 66 2.37 0.57 -11.94
CA LYS A 66 3.27 -0.58 -12.12
C LYS A 66 4.54 -0.13 -12.84
N PRO A 67 5.68 -0.80 -12.61
CA PRO A 67 6.90 -0.50 -13.36
C PRO A 67 6.73 -0.88 -14.83
N THR A 68 7.27 -0.07 -15.74
CA THR A 68 7.37 -0.42 -17.16
C THR A 68 8.45 -1.50 -17.30
N LEU A 69 8.04 -2.74 -17.44
CA LEU A 69 8.91 -3.86 -17.76
C LEU A 69 8.89 -4.02 -19.26
N ASP A 70 10.02 -3.76 -19.92
CA ASP A 70 10.32 -3.85 -21.34
C ASP A 70 9.13 -4.10 -22.30
N SER A 71 8.96 -3.22 -23.26
CA SER A 71 7.79 -2.86 -24.06
C SER A 71 7.14 -3.92 -24.97
N ARG A 72 7.18 -5.20 -24.66
CA ARG A 72 6.63 -6.23 -25.57
C ARG A 72 5.25 -6.77 -25.19
N TYR A 73 4.75 -6.49 -23.98
CA TYR A 73 3.44 -6.98 -23.51
C TYR A 73 2.75 -5.99 -22.57
N ASP A 74 2.71 -4.69 -22.94
CA ASP A 74 1.90 -3.71 -22.19
C ASP A 74 0.42 -3.95 -22.46
N THR A 75 -0.20 -4.74 -21.60
CA THR A 75 -1.63 -4.61 -21.36
C THR A 75 -1.80 -3.67 -20.16
N GLU A 76 -2.41 -2.51 -20.39
CA GLU A 76 -2.73 -1.46 -19.40
C GLU A 76 -3.68 -1.91 -18.28
N MET A 77 -3.86 -3.21 -18.13
CA MET A 77 -4.85 -3.78 -17.23
C MET A 77 -4.21 -4.80 -16.29
N ILE A 78 -4.35 -4.56 -14.99
CA ILE A 78 -4.11 -5.61 -14.00
C ILE A 78 -5.31 -6.53 -14.02
N THR A 79 -5.10 -7.77 -14.47
CA THR A 79 -6.14 -8.79 -14.48
C THR A 79 -5.88 -9.77 -13.35
N SER A 80 -6.78 -9.84 -12.38
CA SER A 80 -6.86 -11.01 -11.53
C SER A 80 -7.54 -12.15 -12.29
N HIS A 81 -7.33 -13.40 -11.89
CA HIS A 81 -7.98 -14.58 -12.48
C HIS A 81 -9.52 -14.49 -12.52
N ASP A 82 -10.12 -13.56 -11.82
CA ASP A 82 -11.57 -13.37 -11.65
C ASP A 82 -12.17 -12.22 -12.49
N GLN A 83 -11.64 -11.90 -13.67
CA GLN A 83 -12.17 -10.84 -14.57
C GLN A 83 -12.30 -9.43 -13.95
N ASN A 84 -11.63 -9.19 -12.86
CA ASN A 84 -11.70 -7.95 -12.10
C ASN A 84 -10.57 -7.01 -12.53
N GLN A 85 -10.81 -6.26 -13.59
CA GLN A 85 -9.83 -5.33 -14.16
C GLN A 85 -9.95 -3.96 -13.49
N ILE A 86 -8.83 -3.42 -13.03
CA ILE A 86 -8.67 -2.00 -12.69
C ILE A 86 -7.55 -1.46 -13.57
N HIS A 87 -7.76 -0.27 -14.16
CA HIS A 87 -6.72 0.39 -14.94
C HIS A 87 -5.49 0.66 -14.08
N SER A 88 -4.30 0.35 -14.63
CA SER A 88 -3.03 0.70 -14.04
C SER A 88 -2.19 1.50 -15.00
N THR A 89 -1.47 2.47 -14.48
CA THR A 89 -0.55 3.32 -15.22
C THR A 89 0.86 2.74 -15.12
N SER A 90 1.45 2.38 -16.27
CA SER A 90 2.85 1.96 -16.33
C SER A 90 3.77 3.17 -16.23
N VAL A 91 4.75 3.14 -15.33
CA VAL A 91 5.71 4.24 -15.12
C VAL A 91 7.14 3.75 -15.21
N PRO A 92 8.04 4.52 -15.85
CA PRO A 92 9.43 4.12 -16.05
C PRO A 92 10.29 4.22 -14.78
N ALA A 93 9.90 5.05 -13.83
CA ALA A 93 10.64 5.27 -12.58
C ALA A 93 9.70 5.63 -11.43
N ALA A 94 10.14 5.37 -10.20
CA ALA A 94 9.38 5.68 -8.99
C ALA A 94 9.04 7.18 -8.86
N ALA A 95 9.95 8.07 -9.25
CA ALA A 95 9.75 9.52 -9.23
C ALA A 95 8.49 9.98 -10.00
N ASN A 96 8.10 9.28 -11.07
CA ASN A 96 6.91 9.62 -11.85
C ASN A 96 5.62 9.46 -11.05
N ILE A 97 5.57 8.52 -10.11
CA ILE A 97 4.41 8.28 -9.27
C ILE A 97 4.09 9.52 -8.44
N ARG A 98 5.10 10.20 -7.90
CA ARG A 98 4.92 11.42 -7.09
C ARG A 98 4.15 12.51 -7.83
N ILE A 99 4.41 12.65 -9.14
CA ILE A 99 3.74 13.67 -9.98
C ILE A 99 2.33 13.23 -10.35
N LEU A 100 2.17 11.96 -10.73
CA LEU A 100 0.90 11.42 -11.23
C LEU A 100 -0.12 11.16 -10.12
N ALA A 101 0.33 10.97 -8.87
CA ALA A 101 -0.52 10.74 -7.72
C ALA A 101 -1.15 12.01 -7.13
N ASP A 102 -0.91 13.17 -7.74
CA ASP A 102 -1.45 14.44 -7.23
C ASP A 102 -2.98 14.42 -7.17
N GLY A 103 -3.51 14.78 -6.01
CA GLY A 103 -4.94 14.81 -5.73
C GLY A 103 -5.59 13.42 -5.62
N CYS A 104 -4.82 12.33 -5.48
CA CYS A 104 -5.34 11.01 -5.12
C CYS A 104 -5.53 10.88 -3.61
N ASP A 105 -6.54 10.11 -3.20
CA ASP A 105 -6.75 9.71 -1.80
C ASP A 105 -5.99 8.41 -1.48
N VAL A 106 -5.91 7.51 -2.48
CA VAL A 106 -5.29 6.19 -2.35
C VAL A 106 -4.46 5.89 -3.59
N VAL A 107 -3.25 5.40 -3.37
CA VAL A 107 -2.32 4.95 -4.41
C VAL A 107 -2.04 3.47 -4.23
N GLY A 108 -2.24 2.69 -5.29
CA GLY A 108 -1.80 1.29 -5.40
C GLY A 108 -0.50 1.20 -6.20
N ILE A 109 0.42 0.36 -5.76
CA ILE A 109 1.66 0.06 -6.48
C ILE A 109 1.77 -1.45 -6.60
N ASP A 110 1.76 -1.97 -7.82
CA ASP A 110 1.94 -3.40 -8.06
C ASP A 110 3.34 -3.69 -8.60
N GLU A 111 3.81 -4.94 -8.42
CA GLU A 111 5.14 -5.41 -8.86
C GLU A 111 6.29 -4.53 -8.34
N ALA A 112 6.18 -4.06 -7.09
CA ALA A 112 7.07 -3.06 -6.51
C ALA A 112 8.55 -3.48 -6.46
N GLN A 113 8.85 -4.78 -6.48
CA GLN A 113 10.23 -5.31 -6.49
C GLN A 113 11.04 -4.88 -7.72
N PHE A 114 10.39 -4.42 -8.78
CA PHE A 114 11.06 -3.98 -10.01
C PHE A 114 11.32 -2.48 -10.08
N PHE A 115 10.89 -1.70 -9.10
CA PHE A 115 11.29 -0.31 -8.97
C PHE A 115 12.70 -0.20 -8.38
N ASP A 116 13.29 0.99 -8.52
CA ASP A 116 14.50 1.38 -7.81
C ASP A 116 14.21 1.70 -6.34
N ASP A 117 15.28 1.88 -5.53
CA ASP A 117 15.15 2.18 -4.10
C ASP A 117 14.48 3.53 -3.81
N GLU A 118 14.37 4.43 -4.80
CA GLU A 118 13.67 5.70 -4.66
C GLU A 118 12.18 5.50 -4.32
N ILE A 119 11.59 4.34 -4.69
CA ILE A 119 10.19 4.04 -4.38
C ILE A 119 9.90 4.11 -2.88
N ILE A 120 10.87 3.80 -2.02
CA ILE A 120 10.71 3.85 -0.56
C ILE A 120 10.44 5.30 -0.13
N GLN A 121 11.24 6.24 -0.64
CA GLN A 121 11.07 7.65 -0.33
C GLN A 121 9.79 8.21 -0.95
N VAL A 122 9.44 7.79 -2.17
CA VAL A 122 8.17 8.17 -2.83
C VAL A 122 6.97 7.75 -1.99
N CYS A 123 6.95 6.50 -1.49
CA CYS A 123 5.87 6.02 -0.62
C CYS A 123 5.78 6.84 0.68
N ASN A 124 6.91 7.15 1.31
CA ASN A 124 6.94 7.99 2.51
C ASN A 124 6.41 9.41 2.24
N ASP A 125 6.82 10.04 1.13
CA ASP A 125 6.37 11.39 0.77
C ASP A 125 4.86 11.41 0.50
N LEU A 126 4.33 10.43 -0.20
CA LEU A 126 2.88 10.29 -0.45
C LEU A 126 2.11 10.09 0.87
N ALA A 127 2.58 9.19 1.74
CA ALA A 127 1.96 8.97 3.04
C ALA A 127 2.00 10.24 3.91
N ASN A 128 3.12 10.95 3.95
CA ASN A 128 3.25 12.21 4.68
C ASN A 128 2.36 13.33 4.11
N SER A 129 1.98 13.25 2.83
CA SER A 129 1.01 14.17 2.24
C SER A 129 -0.45 13.77 2.45
N GLY A 130 -0.72 12.72 3.23
CA GLY A 130 -2.05 12.27 3.58
C GLY A 130 -2.64 11.20 2.67
N ILE A 131 -1.85 10.63 1.76
CA ILE A 131 -2.29 9.60 0.81
C ILE A 131 -2.10 8.21 1.44
N ARG A 132 -3.11 7.35 1.34
CA ARG A 132 -2.98 5.94 1.67
C ARG A 132 -2.24 5.23 0.55
N VAL A 133 -1.10 4.62 0.83
CA VAL A 133 -0.27 3.90 -0.14
C VAL A 133 -0.37 2.39 0.12
N ILE A 134 -0.74 1.62 -0.91
CA ILE A 134 -0.85 0.16 -0.83
C ILE A 134 0.10 -0.44 -1.84
N VAL A 135 1.13 -1.12 -1.37
CA VAL A 135 2.20 -1.70 -2.18
C VAL A 135 2.08 -3.22 -2.22
N ALA A 136 2.18 -3.81 -3.40
CA ALA A 136 2.25 -5.25 -3.59
C ALA A 136 3.56 -5.63 -4.29
N GLY A 137 4.23 -6.68 -3.81
CA GLY A 137 5.47 -7.14 -4.42
C GLY A 137 5.99 -8.47 -3.87
N LEU A 138 6.94 -9.06 -4.60
CA LEU A 138 7.66 -10.27 -4.16
C LEU A 138 8.67 -9.92 -3.07
N ASP A 139 8.64 -10.63 -1.96
CA ASP A 139 9.60 -10.47 -0.86
C ASP A 139 10.99 -10.99 -1.22
N MET A 140 11.05 -12.08 -1.99
CA MET A 140 12.30 -12.75 -2.40
C MET A 140 12.31 -13.08 -3.89
N ASP A 141 13.51 -13.12 -4.45
CA ASP A 141 13.75 -13.64 -5.81
C ASP A 141 13.73 -15.18 -5.83
N TYR A 142 13.90 -15.76 -7.04
CA TYR A 142 13.92 -17.21 -7.24
C TYR A 142 15.11 -17.92 -6.57
N LYS A 143 16.13 -17.17 -6.10
CA LYS A 143 17.30 -17.69 -5.37
C LYS A 143 17.14 -17.58 -3.86
N GLY A 144 16.03 -16.99 -3.38
CA GLY A 144 15.78 -16.73 -1.97
C GLY A 144 16.50 -15.49 -1.43
N ASN A 145 16.96 -14.59 -2.30
CA ASN A 145 17.51 -13.31 -1.86
C ASN A 145 16.39 -12.27 -1.74
N PRO A 146 16.51 -11.31 -0.80
CA PRO A 146 15.60 -10.17 -0.74
C PRO A 146 15.50 -9.46 -2.10
N PHE A 147 14.28 -9.13 -2.53
CA PHE A 147 14.06 -8.65 -3.89
C PHE A 147 13.91 -7.12 -3.95
N GLY A 148 14.87 -6.45 -4.61
CA GLY A 148 14.84 -5.02 -4.89
C GLY A 148 14.57 -4.17 -3.64
N PRO A 149 13.68 -3.16 -3.73
CA PRO A 149 13.36 -2.25 -2.63
C PRO A 149 12.44 -2.86 -1.56
N MET A 150 11.96 -4.09 -1.75
CA MET A 150 10.96 -4.70 -0.85
C MET A 150 11.38 -4.74 0.62
N PRO A 151 12.63 -5.07 1.00
CA PRO A 151 13.02 -5.03 2.42
C PRO A 151 12.85 -3.65 3.04
N GLY A 152 13.19 -2.59 2.31
CA GLY A 152 13.01 -1.21 2.76
C GLY A 152 11.53 -0.82 2.89
N LEU A 153 10.71 -1.19 1.91
CA LEU A 153 9.27 -0.98 1.94
C LEU A 153 8.60 -1.73 3.11
N MET A 154 8.99 -2.98 3.34
CA MET A 154 8.49 -3.78 4.47
C MET A 154 8.87 -3.18 5.82
N ALA A 155 10.07 -2.58 5.92
CA ALA A 155 10.55 -1.94 7.15
C ALA A 155 9.87 -0.60 7.45
N THR A 156 9.40 0.12 6.42
CA THR A 156 8.76 1.44 6.56
C THR A 156 7.24 1.37 6.64
N ALA A 157 6.63 0.22 6.35
CA ALA A 157 5.19 0.04 6.34
C ALA A 157 4.58 0.10 7.75
N GLU A 158 3.48 0.84 7.92
CA GLU A 158 2.64 0.78 9.12
C GLU A 158 1.84 -0.53 9.18
N HIS A 159 1.50 -1.09 8.01
CA HIS A 159 0.78 -2.36 7.91
C HIS A 159 1.48 -3.33 6.96
N LEU A 160 1.91 -4.46 7.47
CA LEU A 160 2.57 -5.52 6.70
C LEU A 160 1.69 -6.76 6.63
N SER A 161 1.39 -7.22 5.42
CA SER A 161 0.65 -8.46 5.15
C SER A 161 1.54 -9.43 4.36
N LEU A 162 1.91 -10.53 4.98
CA LEU A 162 2.64 -11.61 4.33
C LEU A 162 1.65 -12.70 3.90
N ILE A 163 1.55 -12.94 2.59
CA ILE A 163 0.61 -13.92 2.02
C ILE A 163 1.37 -15.19 1.66
N HIS A 164 0.97 -16.29 2.23
CA HIS A 164 1.46 -17.64 1.93
C HIS A 164 0.44 -18.43 1.12
N ILE A 165 0.94 -19.33 0.31
CA ILE A 165 0.13 -20.36 -0.38
C ILE A 165 -0.08 -21.54 0.56
#